data_828055ab0bd7654b64983d04b3bc5a6c
#
_entry.id   828055ab0bd7654b64983d04b3bc5a6c
#
_cell.length_a   1.000
_cell.length_b   1.000
_cell.length_c   1.000
_cell.angle_alpha   90.00
_cell.angle_beta   90.00
_cell.angle_gamma   90.00
#
_symmetry.space_group_name_H-M   'P 1'
#
loop_
_entity.id
_entity.type
_entity.pdbx_description
1 polymer ?
#
loop_
_entity_poly.entity_id
_entity_poly.type
_entity_poly.pdbx_seq_one_letter_code
_entity_poly.pdbx_strand_id
1 'polypeptide(L)' 'METRMKHLSKAEIAVIKARILRGDKYAEIAADYRINQGRIADLKFGRIYTDVAPADLSQ' A
#
# COMPACT_ATOMS: atom_id res chain seq x y z
N MET A 1 -6.71 -15.38 -10.87
CA MET A 1 -5.52 -14.55 -10.65
C MET A 1 -5.31 -14.32 -9.16
N GLU A 2 -4.11 -14.53 -8.73
CA GLU A 2 -3.83 -14.39 -7.32
C GLU A 2 -3.62 -12.95 -6.92
N THR A 3 -3.99 -12.67 -5.69
CA THR A 3 -3.62 -11.41 -5.10
C THR A 3 -2.13 -11.41 -4.81
N ARG A 4 -1.51 -10.26 -4.92
CA ARG A 4 -0.09 -10.09 -4.61
C ARG A 4 0.15 -9.62 -3.21
N MET A 5 -0.91 -9.38 -2.44
CA MET A 5 -0.78 -8.76 -1.14
C MET A 5 0.11 -9.55 -0.21
N LYS A 6 -0.06 -10.87 -0.19
CA LYS A 6 0.71 -11.73 0.71
C LYS A 6 2.18 -11.81 0.33
N HIS A 7 2.54 -11.33 -0.85
CA HIS A 7 3.92 -11.40 -1.32
C HIS A 7 4.67 -10.09 -1.15
N LEU A 8 4.00 -9.07 -0.63
CA LEU A 8 4.64 -7.78 -0.44
C LEU A 8 5.45 -7.79 0.85
N SER A 9 6.62 -7.19 0.79
CA SER A 9 7.45 -7.02 1.98
C SER A 9 6.90 -5.90 2.84
N LYS A 10 7.35 -5.84 4.08
CA LYS A 10 6.96 -4.72 4.94
C LYS A 10 7.43 -3.40 4.37
N ALA A 11 8.60 -3.39 3.72
CA ALA A 11 9.11 -2.18 3.09
C ALA A 11 8.17 -1.70 1.98
N GLU A 12 7.65 -2.63 1.19
CA GLU A 12 6.71 -2.28 0.13
C GLU A 12 5.39 -1.77 0.69
N ILE A 13 4.90 -2.41 1.75
CA ILE A 13 3.69 -1.95 2.43
C ILE A 13 3.89 -0.53 2.95
N ALA A 14 5.05 -0.26 3.54
CA ALA A 14 5.35 1.07 4.05
C ALA A 14 5.34 2.12 2.94
N VAL A 15 5.89 1.78 1.77
CA VAL A 15 5.87 2.69 0.62
C VAL A 15 4.45 2.94 0.15
N ILE A 16 3.63 1.88 0.09
CA ILE A 16 2.23 2.04 -0.31
C ILE A 16 1.51 2.99 0.65
N LYS A 17 1.70 2.80 1.94
CA LYS A 17 1.08 3.68 2.94
C LYS A 17 1.52 5.12 2.77
N ALA A 18 2.81 5.32 2.47
CA ALA A 18 3.32 6.67 2.26
C ALA A 18 2.71 7.31 1.01
N ARG A 19 2.54 6.52 -0.05
CA ARG A 19 1.93 7.03 -1.28
C ARG A 19 0.48 7.42 -1.06
N ILE A 20 -0.23 6.66 -0.23
CA ILE A 20 -1.60 7.01 0.13
C ILE A 20 -1.63 8.38 0.83
N LEU A 21 -0.74 8.57 1.78
CA LEU A 21 -0.66 9.82 2.51
C LEU A 21 -0.27 11.00 1.62
N ARG A 22 0.57 10.73 0.62
CA ARG A 22 1.00 11.75 -0.32
C ARG A 22 -0.12 12.15 -1.28
N GLY A 23 -1.16 11.32 -1.39
CA GLY A 23 -2.29 11.63 -2.25
C GLY A 23 -2.27 10.96 -3.60
N ASP A 24 -1.41 9.95 -3.79
CA ASP A 24 -1.41 9.19 -5.03
C ASP A 24 -2.75 8.49 -5.21
N LYS A 25 -3.16 8.33 -6.45
CA LYS A 25 -4.42 7.67 -6.73
C LYS A 25 -4.33 6.17 -6.44
N TYR A 26 -5.39 5.64 -5.86
CA TYR A 26 -5.44 4.22 -5.52
C TYR A 26 -5.20 3.34 -6.74
N ALA A 27 -5.80 3.72 -7.88
CA ALA A 27 -5.64 2.94 -9.10
C ALA A 27 -4.17 2.85 -9.52
N GLU A 28 -3.44 3.93 -9.36
CA GLU A 28 -2.02 3.95 -9.74
C GLU A 28 -1.20 3.08 -8.79
N ILE A 29 -1.46 3.19 -7.50
CA ILE A 29 -0.74 2.37 -6.53
C ILE A 29 -1.04 0.89 -6.76
N ALA A 30 -2.32 0.57 -6.95
CA ALA A 30 -2.74 -0.80 -7.16
C ALA A 30 -2.10 -1.40 -8.41
N ALA A 31 -2.02 -0.61 -9.48
CA ALA A 31 -1.42 -1.06 -10.72
C ALA A 31 0.07 -1.34 -10.55
N ASP A 32 0.77 -0.46 -9.83
CA ASP A 32 2.21 -0.61 -9.64
C ASP A 32 2.57 -1.87 -8.86
N TYR A 33 1.71 -2.27 -7.94
CA TYR A 33 1.97 -3.44 -7.09
C TYR A 33 1.10 -4.64 -7.49
N ARG A 34 0.25 -4.48 -8.50
CA ARG A 34 -0.62 -5.54 -9.00
C ARG A 34 -1.52 -6.10 -7.91
N ILE A 35 -2.11 -5.20 -7.14
CA ILE A 35 -3.02 -5.59 -6.09
C ILE A 35 -4.36 -4.91 -6.31
N ASN A 36 -5.36 -5.40 -5.60
CA ASN A 36 -6.72 -4.88 -5.68
C ASN A 36 -6.80 -3.52 -4.99
N GLN A 37 -7.53 -2.58 -5.58
CA GLN A 37 -7.72 -1.27 -4.96
C GLN A 37 -8.34 -1.37 -3.57
N GLY A 38 -9.15 -2.40 -3.34
CA GLY A 38 -9.72 -2.63 -2.02
C GLY A 38 -8.65 -2.83 -0.95
N ARG A 39 -7.52 -3.42 -1.34
CA ARG A 39 -6.40 -3.57 -0.40
C ARG A 39 -5.75 -2.23 -0.07
N ILE A 40 -5.72 -1.32 -1.05
CA ILE A 40 -5.21 0.02 -0.78
C ILE A 40 -6.08 0.70 0.27
N ALA A 41 -7.39 0.59 0.14
CA ALA A 41 -8.31 1.15 1.13
C ALA A 41 -8.11 0.51 2.50
N ASP A 42 -7.92 -0.80 2.54
CA ASP A 42 -7.68 -1.49 3.80
C ASP A 42 -6.42 -0.97 4.49
N LEU A 43 -5.39 -0.67 3.71
CA LEU A 43 -4.16 -0.12 4.26
C LEU A 43 -4.38 1.30 4.78
N LYS A 44 -5.13 2.09 4.04
CA LYS A 44 -5.40 3.47 4.45
C LYS A 44 -6.15 3.51 5.78
N PHE A 45 -7.14 2.65 5.93
CA PHE A 45 -8.00 2.69 7.12
C PHE A 45 -7.51 1.80 8.25
N GLY A 46 -6.34 1.21 8.09
CA GLY A 46 -5.72 0.45 9.17
C GLY A 46 -6.39 -0.88 9.46
N ARG A 47 -7.01 -1.50 8.46
CA ARG A 47 -7.64 -2.81 8.66
C ARG A 47 -6.62 -3.93 8.63
N ILE A 48 -5.52 -3.73 7.90
CA ILE A 48 -4.47 -4.72 7.78
C ILE A 48 -3.12 -4.01 7.90
N TYR A 49 -2.10 -4.76 8.30
CA TYR A 49 -0.73 -4.26 8.43
C TYR A 49 -0.66 -3.00 9.29
N THR A 50 -1.38 -3.02 10.40
CA THR A 50 -1.46 -1.85 11.27
C THR A 50 -0.14 -1.55 11.96
N ASP A 51 0.76 -2.52 12.01
CA ASP A 51 2.06 -2.38 12.66
C ASP A 51 3.14 -1.83 11.75
N VAL A 52 2.81 -1.55 10.48
CA VAL A 52 3.78 -1.03 9.51
C VAL A 52 3.57 0.46 9.35
N ALA A 53 4.57 1.24 9.71
CA ALA A 53 4.50 2.69 9.56
C ALA A 53 4.76 3.08 8.11
N PRO A 54 4.21 4.22 7.65
CA PRO A 54 4.50 4.70 6.30
C PRO A 54 5.97 5.01 6.13
N ALA A 55 6.50 4.73 4.94
CA ALA A 55 7.88 5.04 4.63
C ALA A 55 8.05 6.55 4.45
N ASP A 56 9.29 6.99 4.60
CA ASP A 56 9.63 8.39 4.36
C ASP A 56 10.02 8.54 2.89
N LEU A 57 9.17 9.23 2.13
CA LEU A 57 9.39 9.44 0.71
C LEU A 57 10.02 10.78 0.40
N SER A 58 10.41 11.52 1.40
CA SER A 58 10.94 12.87 1.19
C SER A 58 12.39 12.88 0.72
N GLN A 59 12.98 11.74 0.58
CA GLN A 59 14.38 11.65 0.16
C GLN A 59 14.58 12.00 -1.29
#